data_505552f8fa71cec97a839c48bdd84a1e
#
_entry.id   505552f8fa71cec97a839c48bdd84a1e
#
_cell.length_a   1.000
_cell.length_b   1.000
_cell.length_c   1.000
_cell.angle_alpha   90.00
_cell.angle_beta   90.00
_cell.angle_gamma   90.00
#
_symmetry.space_group_name_H-M   'P 1'
#
loop_
_entity.id
_entity.type
_entity.pdbx_description
1 polymer ?
#
loop_
_entity_poly.entity_id
_entity_poly.type
_entity_poly.pdbx_seq_one_letter_code
_entity_poly.pdbx_strand_id
1 'polypeptide(L)'
;PYVGGGFGHFYVYAPVKIEYAINRFAMETKRQLDVLNRHLAVNDFLAGRDYTIADIATWPWYGLLALGKVYGAAEFLQVEDYTHVRRWAEAIAARPAVKRGRIVNRSFGEPHEQLAERHESGDIDAVLLKAP
;
A
#
# COMPACT_ATOMS: atom_id res chain seq x y z
N PRO A 1 -11.22 -1.69 -8.61
CA PRO A 1 -11.11 -1.51 -7.16
C PRO A 1 -11.17 -0.05 -6.76
N TYR A 2 -11.76 0.24 -5.61
CA TYR A 2 -12.00 1.61 -5.16
C TYR A 2 -10.72 2.40 -4.91
N VAL A 3 -9.69 1.79 -4.34
CA VAL A 3 -8.43 2.50 -4.01
C VAL A 3 -7.69 2.93 -5.27
N GLY A 4 -7.44 2.04 -6.20
CA GLY A 4 -6.68 2.35 -7.43
C GLY A 4 -7.53 3.05 -8.49
N GLY A 5 -8.54 2.35 -9.04
CA GLY A 5 -9.35 2.84 -10.15
C GLY A 5 -10.37 3.91 -9.78
N GLY A 6 -10.71 4.04 -8.51
CA GLY A 6 -11.58 5.09 -8.00
C GLY A 6 -10.79 6.23 -7.38
N PHE A 7 -10.42 6.09 -6.10
CA PHE A 7 -9.76 7.16 -5.36
C PHE A 7 -8.46 7.63 -6.03
N GLY A 8 -7.53 6.72 -6.29
CA GLY A 8 -6.23 7.08 -6.88
C GLY A 8 -6.37 7.75 -8.24
N HIS A 9 -7.29 7.25 -9.09
CA HIS A 9 -7.54 7.87 -10.39
C HIS A 9 -8.01 9.32 -10.24
N PHE A 10 -9.09 9.57 -9.51
CA PHE A 10 -9.66 10.92 -9.42
C PHE A 10 -8.83 11.88 -8.56
N TYR A 11 -8.14 11.37 -7.55
CA TYR A 11 -7.31 12.20 -6.67
C TYR A 11 -5.99 12.63 -7.35
N VAL A 12 -5.34 11.72 -8.12
CA VAL A 12 -4.01 11.95 -8.70
C VAL A 12 -4.03 12.06 -10.22
N TYR A 13 -4.59 11.06 -10.91
CA TYR A 13 -4.31 10.84 -12.34
C TYR A 13 -5.30 11.51 -13.29
N ALA A 14 -6.53 11.77 -12.86
CA ALA A 14 -7.52 12.40 -13.72
C ALA A 14 -7.05 13.78 -14.21
N PRO A 15 -7.14 14.07 -15.52
CA PRO A 15 -6.68 15.33 -16.09
C PRO A 15 -7.52 16.53 -15.63
N VAL A 16 -8.75 16.27 -15.18
CA VAL A 16 -9.66 17.26 -14.64
C VAL A 16 -10.02 16.88 -13.21
N LYS A 17 -9.91 17.83 -12.28
CA LYS A 17 -10.32 17.61 -10.89
C LYS A 17 -11.82 17.72 -10.76
N ILE A 18 -12.46 16.61 -10.41
CA ILE A 18 -13.90 16.52 -10.17
C ILE A 18 -14.09 16.31 -8.65
N GLU A 19 -14.36 17.41 -7.95
CA GLU A 19 -14.44 17.43 -6.49
C GLU A 19 -15.44 16.39 -5.95
N TYR A 20 -16.60 16.28 -6.57
CA TYR A 20 -17.61 15.28 -6.18
C TYR A 20 -17.06 13.85 -6.26
N ALA A 21 -16.35 13.51 -7.34
CA ALA A 21 -15.78 12.17 -7.51
C ALA A 21 -14.67 11.91 -6.47
N ILE A 22 -13.78 12.89 -6.27
CA ILE A 22 -12.72 12.80 -5.27
C ILE A 22 -13.32 12.53 -3.88
N ASN A 23 -14.28 13.34 -3.46
CA ASN A 23 -14.92 13.23 -2.15
C ASN A 23 -15.69 11.92 -2.00
N ARG A 24 -16.42 11.50 -3.03
CA ARG A 24 -17.18 10.23 -3.03
C ARG A 24 -16.26 9.02 -2.85
N PHE A 25 -15.16 8.97 -3.59
CA PHE A 25 -14.21 7.86 -3.47
C PHE A 25 -13.34 7.94 -2.22
N ALA A 26 -13.00 9.14 -1.76
CA ALA A 26 -12.32 9.33 -0.48
C ALA A 26 -13.16 8.83 0.70
N MET A 27 -14.45 9.18 0.72
CA MET A 27 -15.40 8.72 1.75
C MET A 27 -15.48 7.20 1.82
N GLU A 28 -15.57 6.54 0.65
CA GLU A 28 -15.61 5.08 0.59
C GLU A 28 -14.27 4.45 1.01
N THR A 29 -13.15 5.05 0.62
CA THR A 29 -11.81 4.60 1.04
C THR A 29 -11.64 4.71 2.56
N LYS A 30 -12.05 5.84 3.16
CA LYS A 30 -12.02 6.01 4.62
C LYS A 30 -12.94 5.01 5.34
N ARG A 31 -14.13 4.75 4.80
CA ARG A 31 -15.03 3.71 5.35
C ARG A 31 -14.38 2.32 5.33
N GLN A 32 -13.69 1.96 4.25
CA GLN A 32 -12.98 0.67 4.15
C GLN A 32 -11.81 0.60 5.12
N LEU A 33 -11.04 1.67 5.26
CA LEU A 33 -9.97 1.76 6.26
C LEU A 33 -10.51 1.64 7.70
N ASP A 34 -11.66 2.25 7.99
CA ASP A 34 -12.30 2.15 9.29
C ASP A 34 -12.78 0.72 9.62
N VAL A 35 -13.41 0.05 8.65
CA VAL A 35 -13.79 -1.37 8.81
C VAL A 35 -12.56 -2.24 9.09
N LEU A 36 -11.49 -2.04 8.31
CA LEU A 36 -10.23 -2.75 8.48
C LEU A 36 -9.60 -2.45 9.85
N ASN A 37 -9.60 -1.19 10.27
CA ASN A 37 -9.03 -0.76 11.54
C ASN A 37 -9.75 -1.40 12.73
N ARG A 38 -11.07 -1.43 12.71
CA ARG A 38 -11.88 -2.09 13.75
C ARG A 38 -11.63 -3.61 13.79
N HIS A 39 -11.51 -4.25 12.64
CA HIS A 39 -11.19 -5.68 12.58
C HIS A 39 -9.81 -5.98 13.16
N LEU A 40 -8.81 -5.19 12.80
CA LEU A 40 -7.42 -5.35 13.26
C LEU A 40 -7.19 -4.87 14.70
N ALA A 41 -8.17 -4.23 15.33
CA ALA A 41 -8.11 -3.90 16.75
C ALA A 41 -8.13 -5.15 17.65
N VAL A 42 -8.75 -6.24 17.16
CA VAL A 42 -8.93 -7.50 17.90
C VAL A 42 -8.30 -8.71 17.21
N ASN A 43 -7.68 -8.51 16.06
CA ASN A 43 -6.98 -9.54 15.29
C ASN A 43 -5.61 -9.05 14.86
N ASP A 44 -4.64 -9.95 14.84
CA ASP A 44 -3.29 -9.62 14.36
C ASP A 44 -3.26 -9.45 12.83
N PHE A 45 -4.00 -10.30 12.11
CA PHE A 45 -4.11 -10.37 10.66
C PHE A 45 -5.57 -10.51 10.21
N LEU A 46 -5.81 -10.47 8.88
CA LEU A 46 -7.16 -10.46 8.32
C LEU A 46 -7.96 -11.75 8.58
N ALA A 47 -7.29 -12.89 8.69
CA ALA A 47 -7.92 -14.17 8.99
C ALA A 47 -7.78 -14.58 10.48
N GLY A 48 -7.42 -13.64 11.37
CA GLY A 48 -7.25 -13.89 12.81
C GLY A 48 -5.79 -13.74 13.24
N ARG A 49 -5.20 -14.81 13.79
CA ARG A 49 -3.84 -14.79 14.33
C ARG A 49 -2.76 -15.01 13.28
N ASP A 50 -3.10 -15.68 12.19
CA ASP A 50 -2.12 -16.13 11.20
C ASP A 50 -2.08 -15.21 9.96
N TYR A 51 -0.85 -14.96 9.48
CA TYR A 51 -0.62 -14.29 8.22
C TYR A 51 -1.01 -15.22 7.06
N THR A 52 -1.92 -14.75 6.22
CA THR A 52 -2.53 -15.56 5.15
C THR A 52 -2.53 -14.84 3.79
N ILE A 53 -3.05 -15.53 2.78
CA ILE A 53 -3.25 -14.94 1.44
C ILE A 53 -4.21 -13.74 1.46
N ALA A 54 -5.09 -13.62 2.46
CA ALA A 54 -5.95 -12.45 2.63
C ALA A 54 -5.12 -11.19 2.87
N ASP A 55 -4.09 -11.30 3.72
CA ASP A 55 -3.15 -10.20 3.99
C ASP A 55 -2.30 -9.88 2.76
N ILE A 56 -1.82 -10.92 2.07
CA ILE A 56 -1.00 -10.78 0.85
C ILE A 56 -1.77 -10.03 -0.25
N ALA A 57 -3.05 -10.35 -0.44
CA ALA A 57 -3.88 -9.72 -1.45
C ALA A 57 -4.31 -8.30 -1.09
N THR A 58 -4.50 -8.02 0.20
CA THR A 58 -5.02 -6.73 0.68
C THR A 58 -3.93 -5.70 0.91
N TRP A 59 -2.77 -6.13 1.39
CA TRP A 59 -1.68 -5.23 1.79
C TRP A 59 -1.17 -4.30 0.68
N PRO A 60 -0.99 -4.72 -0.59
CA PRO A 60 -0.51 -3.83 -1.65
C PRO A 60 -1.38 -2.58 -1.88
N TRP A 61 -2.65 -2.66 -1.53
CA TRP A 61 -3.61 -1.57 -1.66
C TRP A 61 -3.72 -0.74 -0.38
N TYR A 62 -4.14 -1.37 0.72
CA TYR A 62 -4.47 -0.67 1.97
C TYR A 62 -3.25 -0.45 2.85
N GLY A 63 -2.29 -1.37 2.85
CA GLY A 63 -1.06 -1.23 3.62
C GLY A 63 -0.20 -0.07 3.12
N LEU A 64 0.03 0.01 1.81
CA LEU A 64 0.79 1.11 1.23
C LEU A 64 0.08 2.47 1.38
N LEU A 65 -1.26 2.48 1.31
CA LEU A 65 -2.05 3.69 1.54
C LEU A 65 -1.93 4.17 2.99
N ALA A 66 -2.10 3.27 3.97
CA ALA A 66 -1.98 3.56 5.39
C ALA A 66 -0.57 4.00 5.81
N LEU A 67 0.45 3.51 5.12
CA LEU A 67 1.85 3.93 5.30
C LEU A 67 2.20 5.24 4.56
N GLY A 68 1.25 5.86 3.88
CA GLY A 68 1.48 7.09 3.11
C GLY A 68 2.37 6.93 1.89
N LYS A 69 2.53 5.70 1.38
CA LYS A 69 3.46 5.36 0.28
C LYS A 69 2.86 5.48 -1.11
N VAL A 70 1.59 5.81 -1.23
CA VAL A 70 0.89 5.94 -2.52
C VAL A 70 0.01 7.19 -2.55
N TYR A 71 -0.13 7.79 -3.71
CA TYR A 71 -0.98 8.94 -4.04
C TYR A 71 -0.67 10.26 -3.32
N GLY A 72 0.27 10.32 -2.38
CA GLY A 72 0.51 11.52 -1.56
C GLY A 72 -0.72 11.93 -0.72
N ALA A 73 -1.57 10.97 -0.34
CA ALA A 73 -2.88 11.22 0.23
C ALA A 73 -2.96 10.98 1.76
N ALA A 74 -1.82 10.85 2.43
CA ALA A 74 -1.76 10.49 3.85
C ALA A 74 -2.54 11.49 4.72
N GLU A 75 -2.28 12.77 4.55
CA GLU A 75 -2.95 13.86 5.29
C GLU A 75 -4.43 13.95 4.91
N PHE A 76 -4.73 13.95 3.61
CA PHE A 76 -6.11 14.05 3.12
C PHE A 76 -7.02 12.94 3.63
N LEU A 77 -6.51 11.71 3.68
CA LEU A 77 -7.23 10.56 4.20
C LEU A 77 -7.10 10.40 5.73
N GLN A 78 -6.25 11.19 6.38
CA GLN A 78 -5.97 11.10 7.81
C GLN A 78 -5.53 9.70 8.22
N VAL A 79 -4.55 9.14 7.49
CA VAL A 79 -4.15 7.73 7.68
C VAL A 79 -3.55 7.46 9.06
N GLU A 80 -3.11 8.50 9.76
CA GLU A 80 -2.58 8.41 11.12
C GLU A 80 -3.62 7.90 12.14
N ASP A 81 -4.90 8.15 11.89
CA ASP A 81 -5.99 7.75 12.78
C ASP A 81 -6.26 6.23 12.76
N TYR A 82 -5.80 5.54 11.71
CA TYR A 82 -5.99 4.10 11.55
C TYR A 82 -4.83 3.29 12.15
N THR A 83 -4.61 3.42 13.45
CA THR A 83 -3.45 2.88 14.17
C THR A 83 -3.27 1.37 14.04
N HIS A 84 -4.37 0.60 14.03
CA HIS A 84 -4.32 -0.85 13.89
C HIS A 84 -4.02 -1.29 12.46
N VAL A 85 -4.51 -0.55 11.45
CA VAL A 85 -4.13 -0.77 10.05
C VAL A 85 -2.65 -0.48 9.85
N ARG A 86 -2.14 0.59 10.43
CA ARG A 86 -0.71 0.94 10.37
C ARG A 86 0.16 -0.12 11.01
N ARG A 87 -0.17 -0.56 12.22
CA ARG A 87 0.53 -1.68 12.88
C ARG A 87 0.61 -2.92 11.96
N TRP A 88 -0.53 -3.33 11.41
CA TRP A 88 -0.61 -4.46 10.47
C TRP A 88 0.23 -4.21 9.21
N ALA A 89 0.14 -3.01 8.65
CA ALA A 89 0.88 -2.65 7.44
C ALA A 89 2.40 -2.66 7.66
N GLU A 90 2.87 -2.15 8.80
CA GLU A 90 4.29 -2.13 9.20
C GLU A 90 4.82 -3.54 9.45
N ALA A 91 4.06 -4.39 10.16
CA ALA A 91 4.42 -5.78 10.42
C ALA A 91 4.63 -6.57 9.11
N ILE A 92 3.77 -6.36 8.12
CA ILE A 92 3.89 -7.00 6.80
C ILE A 92 5.05 -6.39 6.00
N ALA A 93 5.20 -5.06 6.00
CA ALA A 93 6.29 -4.37 5.31
C ALA A 93 7.67 -4.82 5.79
N ALA A 94 7.80 -5.19 7.07
CA ALA A 94 9.04 -5.66 7.67
C ALA A 94 9.47 -7.05 7.18
N ARG A 95 8.55 -7.86 6.63
CA ARG A 95 8.84 -9.24 6.19
C ARG A 95 9.85 -9.26 5.05
N PRO A 96 10.93 -10.08 5.13
CA PRO A 96 11.95 -10.15 4.07
C PRO A 96 11.37 -10.47 2.69
N ALA A 97 10.42 -11.40 2.61
CA ALA A 97 9.75 -11.75 1.36
C ALA A 97 8.95 -10.59 0.76
N VAL A 98 8.33 -9.74 1.59
CA VAL A 98 7.61 -8.54 1.12
C VAL A 98 8.59 -7.48 0.61
N LYS A 99 9.69 -7.24 1.33
CA LYS A 99 10.75 -6.34 0.88
C LYS A 99 11.29 -6.77 -0.49
N ARG A 100 11.58 -8.07 -0.64
CA ARG A 100 12.05 -8.64 -1.90
C ARG A 100 11.00 -8.53 -3.00
N GLY A 101 9.75 -8.90 -2.73
CA GLY A 101 8.66 -8.86 -3.71
C GLY A 101 8.35 -7.46 -4.22
N ARG A 102 8.58 -6.41 -3.42
CA ARG A 102 8.38 -5.02 -3.82
C ARG A 102 9.42 -4.49 -4.81
N ILE A 103 10.52 -5.20 -4.99
CA ILE A 103 11.57 -4.83 -5.96
C ILE A 103 11.27 -5.43 -7.33
N VAL A 104 10.55 -6.55 -7.38
CA VAL A 104 10.17 -7.19 -8.65
C VAL A 104 9.44 -6.19 -9.54
N ASN A 105 9.91 -6.07 -10.79
CA ASN A 105 9.39 -5.12 -11.80
C ASN A 105 9.44 -3.64 -11.37
N ARG A 106 10.31 -3.27 -10.47
CA ARG A 106 10.43 -1.88 -10.02
C ARG A 106 11.04 -1.00 -11.12
N SER A 107 10.22 -0.17 -11.72
CA SER A 107 10.58 0.79 -12.78
C SER A 107 10.54 2.25 -12.31
N PHE A 108 10.50 2.50 -11.00
CA PHE A 108 10.39 3.81 -10.37
C PHE A 108 11.38 3.97 -9.21
N GLY A 109 11.56 5.18 -8.74
CA GLY A 109 12.59 5.53 -7.75
C GLY A 109 13.87 5.98 -8.43
N GLU A 110 14.96 6.06 -7.66
CA GLU A 110 16.27 6.43 -8.18
C GLU A 110 16.79 5.38 -9.18
N PRO A 111 17.61 5.78 -10.19
CA PRO A 111 18.08 4.86 -11.23
C PRO A 111 18.75 3.58 -10.69
N HIS A 112 19.49 3.68 -9.57
CA HIS A 112 20.18 2.54 -8.97
C HIS A 112 19.24 1.58 -8.20
N GLU A 113 17.99 1.99 -7.97
CA GLU A 113 16.95 1.19 -7.33
C GLU A 113 16.05 0.50 -8.34
N GLN A 114 16.13 0.88 -9.61
CA GLN A 114 15.28 0.33 -10.66
C GLN A 114 15.86 -0.98 -11.19
N LEU A 115 14.97 -1.85 -11.65
CA LEU A 115 15.32 -3.07 -12.34
C LEU A 115 15.09 -2.92 -13.85
N ALA A 116 15.95 -3.55 -14.64
CA ALA A 116 15.70 -3.70 -16.07
C ALA A 116 14.39 -4.49 -16.30
N GLU A 117 13.73 -4.27 -17.43
CA GLU A 117 12.50 -4.99 -17.78
C GLU A 117 12.68 -6.51 -17.73
N ARG A 118 13.85 -6.99 -18.16
CA ARG A 118 14.25 -8.38 -18.00
C ARG A 118 15.33 -8.45 -16.92
N HIS A 119 15.01 -9.07 -15.80
CA HIS A 119 15.91 -9.22 -14.66
C HIS A 119 15.82 -10.62 -14.06
N GLU A 120 16.88 -11.02 -13.39
CA GLU A 120 17.01 -12.29 -12.67
C GLU A 120 16.95 -12.07 -11.15
N SER A 121 16.93 -13.15 -10.39
CA SER A 121 16.90 -13.08 -8.92
C SER A 121 18.12 -12.36 -8.34
N GLY A 122 19.28 -12.49 -8.98
CA GLY A 122 20.50 -11.80 -8.56
C GLY A 122 20.43 -10.27 -8.66
N ASP A 123 19.69 -9.74 -9.64
CA ASP A 123 19.50 -8.29 -9.79
C ASP A 123 18.65 -7.74 -8.63
N ILE A 124 17.64 -8.50 -8.20
CA ILE A 124 16.81 -8.16 -7.04
C ILE A 124 17.66 -8.13 -5.76
N ASP A 125 18.52 -9.12 -5.58
CA ASP A 125 19.42 -9.20 -4.42
C ASP A 125 20.42 -8.04 -4.40
N ALA A 126 20.93 -7.64 -5.56
CA ALA A 126 21.85 -6.51 -5.69
C ALA A 126 21.19 -5.16 -5.30
N VAL A 127 19.89 -4.98 -5.61
CA VAL A 127 19.13 -3.79 -5.18
C VAL A 127 18.89 -3.83 -3.67
N LEU A 128 18.53 -4.99 -3.11
CA LEU A 128 18.29 -5.15 -1.66
C LEU A 128 19.53 -4.82 -0.82
N LEU A 129 20.71 -5.21 -1.30
CA LEU A 129 21.99 -4.96 -0.60
C LEU A 129 22.39 -3.48 -0.60
N LYS A 130 21.87 -2.68 -1.54
CA LYS A 130 22.16 -1.23 -1.66
C LYS A 130 21.12 -0.36 -0.96
N ALA A 131 19.99 -0.94 -0.55
CA ALA A 131 18.97 -0.21 0.19
C ALA A 131 19.48 0.11 1.61
N PRO A 132 19.36 1.36 2.08
CA PRO A 132 19.77 1.78 3.41
C PRO A 132 19.01 1.11 4.54
#